data_e42e4e8eaa87f513711d75a5bedd945e
#
_entry.id   e42e4e8eaa87f513711d75a5bedd945e
#
_cell.length_a   1.000
_cell.length_b   1.000
_cell.length_c   1.000
_cell.angle_alpha   90.00
_cell.angle_beta   90.00
_cell.angle_gamma   90.00
#
_symmetry.space_group_name_H-M   'P 1'
#
loop_
_entity.id
_entity.type
_entity.pdbx_description
1 polymer ?
#
loop_
_entity_poly.entity_id
_entity_poly.type
_entity_poly.pdbx_seq_one_letter_code
_entity_poly.pdbx_strand_id
1 'polypeptide(L)'
;MLAAQQKAAQKAAMASAMQAAPRVATGRSVVASRTMSMGGARPMNAPAVAQRAAVRRATRVLVSAIANGATAPVEKTSNPMNIVFVSAEVAPWSKTGGLGDVVGGLPIELAKRGHKVITIAPRYDQYSDCWDTSVVVNVDGESVRFFHAIKSGVHRVFIDHPWFLAKVWGKTGSKLYGNRSGSDFIDNHKRFTMFCKAAIESVRALPFGPGEDCVFVANDWHSALIPLIIKDVYQPRGQFKNAKVAYCIHNIAFQGRFWPESFKDMQLPQSTMSKLGFIDGYSKVFDEKNPLDDDEKPSDSWSGPFNKLNWMKAGILAADKVLTVSPNYASEIGSGPDKGVELDSIIRMAGGAEGIVNGMDVTEWNPKTDKYVPVKYDRNSVFEGKAAAKAALQAEAGLPVDPTAPLFGYIGRLEEQKGVDILLSALPKISNAQVIILGTGKAKYEQLVKSMATKNPNFKGVVKFSAPMAHQITAGADFILVPSRFEPCGLIQLHAMQYGTVPVVASTGGLVDTVKEGVTGFHMGAFDPDRLNPADADAVAATVSRAAQVFQTPKFREMVKNCISQDLSWAAPAKKWEAILEEVSRGCTAAPAKKASVPTPVQKQIPVRA
;
A
#
# COMPACT_ATOMS: atom_id res chain seq x y z
N MET A 1 40.49 20.51 -4.30
CA MET A 1 40.67 21.52 -3.23
C MET A 1 39.32 22.01 -2.66
N LEU A 2 38.28 22.25 -3.43
CA LEU A 2 36.98 22.73 -2.89
C LEU A 2 36.31 21.78 -1.89
N ALA A 3 36.38 20.45 -2.10
CA ALA A 3 35.74 19.47 -1.21
C ALA A 3 36.41 19.35 0.17
N ALA A 4 37.68 19.69 0.26
CA ALA A 4 38.41 19.69 1.53
C ALA A 4 38.08 20.95 2.38
N GLN A 5 37.81 22.07 1.74
CA GLN A 5 37.41 23.31 2.41
C GLN A 5 35.98 23.25 2.96
N GLN A 6 35.06 22.56 2.28
CA GLN A 6 33.70 22.36 2.81
C GLN A 6 33.64 21.44 4.05
N LYS A 7 34.50 20.41 4.11
CA LYS A 7 34.57 19.54 5.31
C LYS A 7 35.17 20.25 6.52
N ALA A 8 36.09 21.19 6.31
CA ALA A 8 36.68 21.99 7.39
C ALA A 8 35.66 22.98 7.98
N ALA A 9 34.84 23.60 7.14
CA ALA A 9 33.80 24.53 7.57
C ALA A 9 32.70 23.83 8.37
N GLN A 10 32.31 22.61 8.02
CA GLN A 10 31.33 21.83 8.77
C GLN A 10 31.82 21.37 10.14
N LYS A 11 33.10 21.07 10.29
CA LYS A 11 33.72 20.69 11.57
C LYS A 11 33.83 21.86 12.54
N ALA A 12 34.07 23.08 12.03
CA ALA A 12 34.12 24.30 12.82
C ALA A 12 32.73 24.72 13.34
N ALA A 13 31.66 24.50 12.54
CA ALA A 13 30.28 24.81 12.94
C ALA A 13 29.77 23.85 14.05
N MET A 14 30.21 22.59 14.06
CA MET A 14 29.82 21.62 15.11
C MET A 14 30.51 21.89 16.46
N ALA A 15 31.72 22.45 16.47
CA ALA A 15 32.43 22.76 17.72
C ALA A 15 31.86 23.97 18.45
N SER A 16 31.24 24.91 17.73
CA SER A 16 30.63 26.13 18.32
C SER A 16 29.29 25.89 18.98
N ALA A 17 28.58 24.79 18.60
CA ALA A 17 27.25 24.47 19.15
C ALA A 17 27.28 23.74 20.51
N MET A 18 28.44 23.32 21.00
CA MET A 18 28.60 22.55 22.25
C MET A 18 28.94 23.40 23.49
N GLN A 19 29.05 24.73 23.39
CA GLN A 19 29.46 25.61 24.51
C GLN A 19 28.34 26.52 25.11
N ALA A 20 27.10 26.33 24.78
CA ALA A 20 26.02 27.17 25.32
C ALA A 20 24.92 26.35 26.00
N ALA A 21 25.12 25.94 27.25
CA ALA A 21 24.06 25.48 28.12
C ALA A 21 24.09 26.27 29.45
N PRO A 22 23.01 26.93 29.88
CA PRO A 22 22.97 27.68 31.14
C PRO A 22 22.71 26.77 32.34
N ARG A 23 23.45 27.02 33.41
CA ARG A 23 23.29 26.41 34.75
C ARG A 23 22.02 26.93 35.42
N VAL A 24 21.22 26.02 35.98
CA VAL A 24 20.09 26.32 36.83
C VAL A 24 20.55 26.37 38.29
N ALA A 25 20.28 27.50 38.96
CA ALA A 25 20.57 27.69 40.37
C ALA A 25 19.39 27.19 41.23
N THR A 26 19.76 26.51 42.33
CA THR A 26 18.88 26.05 43.39
C THR A 26 18.62 27.19 44.40
N GLY A 27 17.36 27.50 44.68
CA GLY A 27 16.95 28.39 45.76
C GLY A 27 15.91 27.73 46.67
N ARG A 28 16.27 27.54 47.95
CA ARG A 28 15.39 27.14 49.05
C ARG A 28 14.77 28.40 49.70
N SER A 29 13.50 28.28 50.14
CA SER A 29 12.96 28.90 51.39
C SER A 29 11.53 28.38 51.62
N VAL A 30 11.21 27.68 52.65
CA VAL A 30 10.95 27.94 54.06
C VAL A 30 9.58 28.57 54.32
N VAL A 31 8.67 27.72 54.82
CA VAL A 31 7.65 27.75 55.90
C VAL A 31 6.79 28.98 56.14
N ALA A 32 5.48 28.77 56.22
CA ALA A 32 4.65 29.18 57.37
C ALA A 32 3.29 28.44 57.38
N SER A 33 3.02 27.84 58.52
CA SER A 33 1.79 27.19 58.96
C SER A 33 0.72 28.22 59.39
N ARG A 34 -0.57 27.93 59.12
CA ARG A 34 -1.66 28.32 60.05
C ARG A 34 -2.82 27.32 59.96
N THR A 35 -3.11 26.73 61.07
CA THR A 35 -4.26 25.93 61.43
C THR A 35 -5.54 26.78 61.56
N MET A 36 -6.67 26.24 61.10
CA MET A 36 -7.95 26.36 61.83
C MET A 36 -8.95 25.28 61.37
N SER A 37 -9.72 24.84 62.32
CA SER A 37 -10.48 23.64 62.49
C SER A 37 -11.94 23.69 62.03
N MET A 38 -12.49 22.46 61.88
CA MET A 38 -13.83 21.97 62.13
C MET A 38 -14.88 22.07 61.00
N GLY A 39 -15.43 20.89 60.69
CA GLY A 39 -16.67 20.69 59.97
C GLY A 39 -16.76 19.29 59.40
N GLY A 40 -17.37 18.35 60.15
CA GLY A 40 -17.45 16.94 59.80
C GLY A 40 -18.25 16.65 58.54
N ALA A 41 -17.72 15.79 57.70
CA ALA A 41 -18.43 15.08 56.63
C ALA A 41 -17.95 13.65 56.54
N ARG A 42 -18.89 12.71 56.46
CA ARG A 42 -18.70 11.25 56.39
C ARG A 42 -17.79 10.82 55.22
N PRO A 43 -17.03 9.75 55.31
CA PRO A 43 -16.11 9.31 54.25
C PRO A 43 -16.90 8.71 53.08
N MET A 44 -16.78 9.35 51.92
CA MET A 44 -17.15 8.72 50.62
C MET A 44 -16.01 7.84 50.17
N ASN A 45 -16.37 6.67 49.64
CA ASN A 45 -15.51 5.55 49.21
C ASN A 45 -14.23 6.00 48.46
N ALA A 46 -13.09 5.68 49.02
CA ALA A 46 -11.75 6.00 48.52
C ALA A 46 -11.43 5.56 47.06
N PRO A 47 -11.99 4.46 46.49
CA PRO A 47 -11.68 4.06 45.13
C PRO A 47 -12.23 4.99 44.04
N ALA A 48 -13.39 5.63 44.27
CA ALA A 48 -14.01 6.50 43.27
C ALA A 48 -13.27 7.84 43.07
N VAL A 49 -12.64 8.35 44.12
CA VAL A 49 -11.89 9.62 44.08
C VAL A 49 -10.56 9.44 43.39
N ALA A 50 -9.85 8.30 43.64
CA ALA A 50 -8.60 7.98 42.98
C ALA A 50 -8.79 7.74 41.46
N GLN A 51 -9.87 7.09 41.07
CA GLN A 51 -10.19 6.84 39.66
C GLN A 51 -10.56 8.13 38.90
N ARG A 52 -11.32 9.04 39.54
CA ARG A 52 -11.62 10.36 38.97
C ARG A 52 -10.38 11.27 38.89
N ALA A 53 -9.46 11.18 39.83
CA ALA A 53 -8.18 11.91 39.78
C ALA A 53 -7.26 11.37 38.65
N ALA A 54 -7.20 10.04 38.47
CA ALA A 54 -6.45 9.42 37.39
C ALA A 54 -7.00 9.78 36.01
N VAL A 55 -8.34 9.75 35.83
CA VAL A 55 -9.00 10.16 34.59
C VAL A 55 -8.75 11.65 34.30
N ARG A 56 -8.87 12.53 35.29
CA ARG A 56 -8.59 14.00 35.14
C ARG A 56 -7.10 14.24 34.80
N ARG A 57 -6.17 13.48 35.36
CA ARG A 57 -4.75 13.58 35.06
C ARG A 57 -4.44 13.10 33.64
N ALA A 58 -5.03 11.97 33.21
CA ALA A 58 -4.93 11.47 31.84
C ALA A 58 -5.53 12.45 30.83
N THR A 59 -6.72 13.00 31.11
CA THR A 59 -7.36 14.01 30.25
C THR A 59 -6.53 15.29 30.15
N ARG A 60 -5.92 15.75 31.25
CA ARG A 60 -5.07 16.94 31.24
C ARG A 60 -3.78 16.72 30.45
N VAL A 61 -3.17 15.54 30.54
CA VAL A 61 -1.99 15.16 29.75
C VAL A 61 -2.36 15.06 28.27
N LEU A 62 -3.52 14.48 27.95
CA LEU A 62 -4.01 14.37 26.58
C LEU A 62 -4.30 15.76 25.96
N VAL A 63 -4.96 16.63 26.68
CA VAL A 63 -5.27 18.00 26.23
C VAL A 63 -3.98 18.83 26.06
N SER A 64 -3.01 18.67 26.95
CA SER A 64 -1.70 19.34 26.84
C SER A 64 -0.87 18.79 25.67
N ALA A 65 -0.92 17.48 25.42
CA ALA A 65 -0.24 16.86 24.28
C ALA A 65 -0.85 17.28 22.93
N ILE A 66 -2.19 17.38 22.85
CA ILE A 66 -2.91 17.88 21.68
C ILE A 66 -2.59 19.36 21.41
N ALA A 67 -2.51 20.18 22.45
CA ALA A 67 -2.15 21.59 22.34
C ALA A 67 -0.72 21.83 21.84
N ASN A 68 0.20 20.89 22.12
CA ASN A 68 1.62 20.97 21.72
C ASN A 68 1.94 20.20 20.43
N GLY A 69 0.95 19.69 19.70
CA GLY A 69 1.17 18.91 18.46
C GLY A 69 1.87 17.56 18.68
N ALA A 70 1.96 17.09 19.93
CA ALA A 70 2.45 15.76 20.27
C ALA A 70 1.34 14.73 20.00
N THR A 71 1.63 13.75 19.17
CA THR A 71 0.75 12.59 18.99
C THR A 71 0.54 11.89 20.33
N ALA A 72 -0.71 11.52 20.63
CA ALA A 72 -1.01 10.73 21.83
C ALA A 72 -0.10 9.48 21.88
N PRO A 73 0.39 9.07 23.06
CA PRO A 73 1.23 7.87 23.17
C PRO A 73 0.46 6.68 22.62
N VAL A 74 1.13 5.92 21.73
CA VAL A 74 0.55 4.71 21.14
C VAL A 74 0.35 3.69 22.26
N GLU A 75 -0.89 3.22 22.41
CA GLU A 75 -1.23 2.17 23.37
C GLU A 75 -0.54 0.87 22.96
N LYS A 76 0.28 0.32 23.86
CA LYS A 76 0.97 -0.94 23.60
C LYS A 76 0.04 -2.12 23.87
N THR A 77 0.16 -3.16 23.05
CA THR A 77 -0.57 -4.40 23.24
C THR A 77 -0.14 -5.12 24.53
N SER A 78 -1.09 -5.82 25.16
CA SER A 78 -0.80 -6.77 26.25
C SER A 78 -0.29 -8.13 25.72
N ASN A 79 -0.47 -8.43 24.43
CA ASN A 79 -0.10 -9.70 23.81
C ASN A 79 0.88 -9.49 22.64
N PRO A 80 2.17 -9.24 22.91
CA PRO A 80 3.15 -9.02 21.85
C PRO A 80 3.34 -10.28 21.00
N MET A 81 3.29 -10.13 19.68
CA MET A 81 3.48 -11.20 18.70
C MET A 81 4.83 -11.05 17.99
N ASN A 82 5.34 -12.17 17.47
CA ASN A 82 6.38 -12.18 16.45
C ASN A 82 5.71 -12.15 15.08
N ILE A 83 5.84 -11.04 14.35
CA ILE A 83 5.20 -10.84 13.04
C ILE A 83 6.27 -10.74 11.96
N VAL A 84 6.17 -11.59 10.94
CA VAL A 84 7.15 -11.69 9.84
C VAL A 84 6.47 -11.36 8.52
N PHE A 85 6.69 -10.16 8.02
CA PHE A 85 6.24 -9.76 6.69
C PHE A 85 7.19 -10.29 5.62
N VAL A 86 6.69 -11.05 4.66
CA VAL A 86 7.45 -11.51 3.49
C VAL A 86 6.87 -10.85 2.25
N SER A 87 7.71 -10.12 1.52
CA SER A 87 7.28 -9.32 0.39
C SER A 87 8.39 -9.13 -0.64
N ALA A 88 8.03 -9.06 -1.91
CA ALA A 88 8.98 -8.72 -2.97
C ALA A 88 9.43 -7.26 -2.94
N GLU A 89 8.67 -6.38 -2.27
CA GLU A 89 8.95 -4.94 -2.17
C GLU A 89 8.90 -4.48 -0.72
N VAL A 90 9.74 -3.49 -0.39
CA VAL A 90 9.72 -2.77 0.88
C VAL A 90 10.28 -1.36 0.70
N ALA A 91 9.45 -0.34 0.87
CA ALA A 91 9.90 1.05 0.83
C ALA A 91 10.80 1.40 2.03
N PRO A 92 11.83 2.25 1.85
CA PRO A 92 12.21 2.96 0.62
C PRO A 92 13.18 2.18 -0.28
N TRP A 93 13.60 0.98 0.05
CA TRP A 93 14.65 0.23 -0.66
C TRP A 93 14.19 -0.32 -2.02
N SER A 94 12.95 -0.80 -2.09
CA SER A 94 12.38 -1.31 -3.34
C SER A 94 10.89 -1.01 -3.40
N LYS A 95 10.46 -0.44 -4.55
CA LYS A 95 9.06 -0.04 -4.75
C LYS A 95 8.76 0.08 -6.23
N THR A 96 7.70 -0.58 -6.67
CA THR A 96 7.06 -0.37 -7.98
C THR A 96 5.63 0.13 -7.84
N GLY A 97 4.98 -0.14 -6.71
CA GLY A 97 3.60 0.21 -6.41
C GLY A 97 3.29 0.27 -4.93
N GLY A 98 2.00 0.21 -4.58
CA GLY A 98 1.51 0.31 -3.21
C GLY A 98 1.98 -0.80 -2.26
N LEU A 99 2.39 -1.96 -2.78
CA LEU A 99 2.92 -3.06 -1.98
C LEU A 99 4.12 -2.62 -1.14
N GLY A 100 5.09 -1.93 -1.78
CA GLY A 100 6.26 -1.40 -1.08
C GLY A 100 5.90 -0.41 0.03
N ASP A 101 4.88 0.42 -0.18
CA ASP A 101 4.40 1.39 0.82
C ASP A 101 3.76 0.70 2.03
N VAL A 102 2.95 -0.34 1.80
CA VAL A 102 2.32 -1.10 2.89
C VAL A 102 3.39 -1.76 3.77
N VAL A 103 4.36 -2.46 3.15
CA VAL A 103 5.44 -3.15 3.89
C VAL A 103 6.47 -2.16 4.45
N GLY A 104 6.54 -0.95 3.89
CA GLY A 104 7.30 0.16 4.46
C GLY A 104 6.67 0.74 5.72
N GLY A 105 5.34 0.94 5.74
CA GLY A 105 4.59 1.70 6.74
C GLY A 105 3.94 0.89 7.85
N LEU A 106 3.09 -0.08 7.51
CA LEU A 106 2.34 -0.88 8.49
C LEU A 106 3.22 -1.55 9.56
N PRO A 107 4.37 -2.18 9.22
CA PRO A 107 5.25 -2.79 10.21
C PRO A 107 5.74 -1.83 11.29
N ILE A 108 5.94 -0.56 10.94
CA ILE A 108 6.38 0.48 11.88
C ILE A 108 5.32 0.73 12.96
N GLU A 109 4.06 0.83 12.56
CA GLU A 109 2.97 1.05 13.52
C GLU A 109 2.73 -0.17 14.41
N LEU A 110 2.85 -1.39 13.87
CA LEU A 110 2.77 -2.61 14.68
C LEU A 110 3.95 -2.69 15.67
N ALA A 111 5.16 -2.30 15.28
CA ALA A 111 6.31 -2.23 16.19
C ALA A 111 6.10 -1.17 17.29
N LYS A 112 5.55 0.00 16.97
CA LYS A 112 5.18 1.02 17.98
C LYS A 112 4.18 0.49 19.01
N ARG A 113 3.29 -0.41 18.59
CA ARG A 113 2.30 -1.08 19.47
C ARG A 113 2.90 -2.19 20.32
N GLY A 114 4.20 -2.51 20.17
CA GLY A 114 4.94 -3.42 21.02
C GLY A 114 5.19 -4.81 20.45
N HIS A 115 4.79 -5.07 19.19
CA HIS A 115 5.11 -6.34 18.52
C HIS A 115 6.58 -6.39 18.09
N LYS A 116 7.16 -7.59 18.04
CA LYS A 116 8.43 -7.84 17.37
C LYS A 116 8.14 -8.03 15.88
N VAL A 117 8.57 -7.07 15.06
CA VAL A 117 8.25 -7.06 13.64
C VAL A 117 9.51 -7.18 12.80
N ILE A 118 9.47 -8.13 11.86
CA ILE A 118 10.52 -8.37 10.87
C ILE A 118 9.91 -8.25 9.49
N THR A 119 10.60 -7.58 8.57
CA THR A 119 10.26 -7.63 7.14
C THR A 119 11.36 -8.33 6.39
N ILE A 120 11.01 -9.20 5.45
CA ILE A 120 11.93 -9.96 4.62
C ILE A 120 11.63 -9.65 3.16
N ALA A 121 12.63 -9.15 2.43
CA ALA A 121 12.52 -8.79 1.01
C ALA A 121 13.80 -9.21 0.27
N PRO A 122 13.77 -9.34 -1.07
CA PRO A 122 15.00 -9.53 -1.83
C PRO A 122 15.90 -8.28 -1.79
N ARG A 123 17.22 -8.49 -1.85
CA ARG A 123 18.20 -7.43 -2.01
C ARG A 123 18.43 -7.17 -3.50
N TYR A 124 17.87 -6.06 -4.01
CA TYR A 124 17.97 -5.73 -5.44
C TYR A 124 19.10 -4.77 -5.78
N ASP A 125 19.67 -4.07 -4.78
CA ASP A 125 20.73 -3.10 -4.96
C ASP A 125 21.66 -3.06 -3.73
N GLN A 126 22.71 -2.25 -3.79
CA GLN A 126 23.60 -1.96 -2.67
C GLN A 126 22.90 -1.02 -1.69
N TYR A 127 22.28 -1.56 -0.67
CA TYR A 127 21.61 -0.78 0.37
C TYR A 127 22.65 -0.32 1.40
N SER A 128 23.08 0.94 1.32
CA SER A 128 24.18 1.49 2.12
C SER A 128 23.90 1.56 3.63
N ASP A 129 22.64 1.47 4.03
CA ASP A 129 22.17 1.46 5.41
C ASP A 129 21.97 0.03 5.98
N CYS A 130 22.38 -0.99 5.23
CA CYS A 130 22.25 -2.40 5.60
C CYS A 130 23.64 -3.03 5.76
N TRP A 131 23.78 -3.90 6.78
CA TRP A 131 25.02 -4.64 7.01
C TRP A 131 24.83 -6.14 6.76
N ASP A 132 25.90 -6.82 6.39
CA ASP A 132 25.97 -8.25 6.23
C ASP A 132 25.89 -8.94 7.60
N THR A 133 24.94 -9.84 7.78
CA THR A 133 24.79 -10.60 9.03
C THR A 133 25.83 -11.72 9.19
N SER A 134 26.59 -12.04 8.14
CA SER A 134 27.49 -13.21 8.02
C SER A 134 26.77 -14.57 8.16
N VAL A 135 25.45 -14.58 8.21
CA VAL A 135 24.64 -15.79 8.22
C VAL A 135 24.43 -16.25 6.79
N VAL A 136 24.67 -17.54 6.55
CA VAL A 136 24.47 -18.19 5.26
C VAL A 136 23.59 -19.42 5.46
N VAL A 137 22.57 -19.58 4.62
CA VAL A 137 21.76 -20.81 4.56
C VAL A 137 21.89 -21.45 3.18
N ASN A 138 21.81 -22.76 3.11
CA ASN A 138 21.69 -23.46 1.85
C ASN A 138 20.21 -23.69 1.52
N VAL A 139 19.78 -23.22 0.36
CA VAL A 139 18.42 -23.42 -0.16
C VAL A 139 18.51 -24.10 -1.50
N ASP A 140 18.10 -25.35 -1.58
CA ASP A 140 18.10 -26.17 -2.82
C ASP A 140 19.46 -26.21 -3.55
N GLY A 141 20.58 -26.18 -2.78
CA GLY A 141 21.93 -26.13 -3.30
C GLY A 141 22.52 -24.73 -3.47
N GLU A 142 21.70 -23.68 -3.40
CA GLU A 142 22.14 -22.28 -3.51
C GLU A 142 22.52 -21.72 -2.15
N SER A 143 23.64 -20.96 -2.08
CA SER A 143 24.09 -20.28 -0.88
C SER A 143 23.44 -18.90 -0.77
N VAL A 144 22.58 -18.71 0.20
CA VAL A 144 21.82 -17.49 0.41
C VAL A 144 22.34 -16.74 1.64
N ARG A 145 22.65 -15.46 1.50
CA ARG A 145 23.11 -14.56 2.56
C ARG A 145 22.00 -13.60 2.98
N PHE A 146 22.18 -12.98 4.15
CA PHE A 146 21.21 -12.01 4.68
C PHE A 146 21.89 -10.70 5.03
N PHE A 147 21.30 -9.61 4.58
CA PHE A 147 21.62 -8.26 5.02
C PHE A 147 20.53 -7.77 5.97
N HIS A 148 20.89 -6.88 6.89
CA HIS A 148 20.01 -6.41 7.93
C HIS A 148 20.13 -4.92 8.17
N ALA A 149 19.02 -4.27 8.46
CA ALA A 149 18.93 -2.93 9.02
C ALA A 149 17.87 -2.88 10.10
N ILE A 150 17.99 -1.96 11.05
CA ILE A 150 16.91 -1.61 11.98
C ILE A 150 16.43 -0.21 11.65
N LYS A 151 15.13 -0.09 11.32
CA LYS A 151 14.54 1.21 11.02
C LYS A 151 13.18 1.34 11.71
N SER A 152 13.02 2.38 12.52
CA SER A 152 11.78 2.66 13.26
C SER A 152 11.27 1.47 14.09
N GLY A 153 12.18 0.73 14.75
CA GLY A 153 11.84 -0.43 15.58
C GLY A 153 11.55 -1.73 14.82
N VAL A 154 11.66 -1.72 13.49
CA VAL A 154 11.45 -2.90 12.63
C VAL A 154 12.78 -3.46 12.17
N HIS A 155 12.95 -4.77 12.28
CA HIS A 155 14.06 -5.50 11.67
C HIS A 155 13.79 -5.65 10.16
N ARG A 156 14.65 -5.06 9.32
CA ARG A 156 14.59 -5.14 7.86
C ARG A 156 15.63 -6.13 7.39
N VAL A 157 15.19 -7.29 6.92
CA VAL A 157 16.04 -8.39 6.42
C VAL A 157 15.97 -8.42 4.90
N PHE A 158 17.12 -8.52 4.26
CA PHE A 158 17.23 -8.59 2.81
C PHE A 158 17.94 -9.86 2.40
N ILE A 159 17.30 -10.66 1.55
CA ILE A 159 17.84 -11.89 0.99
C ILE A 159 18.79 -11.52 -0.14
N ASP A 160 20.08 -11.79 0.08
CA ASP A 160 21.17 -11.50 -0.87
C ASP A 160 21.52 -12.74 -1.67
N HIS A 161 21.25 -12.66 -2.96
CA HIS A 161 21.58 -13.69 -3.93
C HIS A 161 21.77 -13.08 -5.33
N PRO A 162 22.69 -13.61 -6.18
CA PRO A 162 22.91 -13.08 -7.53
C PRO A 162 21.65 -13.03 -8.41
N TRP A 163 20.69 -13.91 -8.20
CA TRP A 163 19.43 -13.92 -8.97
C TRP A 163 18.58 -12.66 -8.77
N PHE A 164 18.79 -11.91 -7.68
CA PHE A 164 18.15 -10.61 -7.46
C PHE A 164 19.10 -9.47 -7.79
N LEU A 165 20.24 -9.42 -7.12
CA LEU A 165 21.17 -8.30 -7.21
C LEU A 165 21.76 -8.12 -8.61
N ALA A 166 22.22 -9.20 -9.27
CA ALA A 166 22.86 -9.10 -10.58
C ALA A 166 21.91 -8.65 -11.69
N LYS A 167 20.61 -9.00 -11.59
CA LYS A 167 19.59 -8.63 -12.58
C LYS A 167 19.11 -7.19 -12.46
N VAL A 168 19.09 -6.65 -11.24
CA VAL A 168 18.45 -5.36 -10.93
C VAL A 168 19.46 -4.26 -10.62
N TRP A 169 20.73 -4.60 -10.42
CA TRP A 169 21.82 -3.72 -10.03
C TRP A 169 21.72 -2.28 -10.57
N GLY A 170 21.70 -1.31 -9.67
CA GLY A 170 21.67 0.12 -9.99
C GLY A 170 20.37 0.60 -10.67
N LYS A 171 19.33 -0.20 -10.69
CA LYS A 171 18.05 0.09 -11.39
C LYS A 171 16.87 -0.37 -10.56
N THR A 172 16.64 0.30 -9.45
CA THR A 172 15.45 0.13 -8.62
C THR A 172 14.17 0.57 -9.36
N GLY A 173 13.01 0.10 -8.94
CA GLY A 173 11.73 0.46 -9.53
C GLY A 173 11.22 -0.55 -10.55
N SER A 174 11.07 -0.15 -11.81
CA SER A 174 10.37 -0.93 -12.86
C SER A 174 11.01 -2.25 -13.29
N LYS A 175 12.16 -2.65 -12.71
CA LYS A 175 12.94 -3.84 -13.14
C LYS A 175 13.01 -4.97 -12.13
N LEU A 176 12.24 -4.91 -11.05
CA LEU A 176 12.29 -5.95 -10.02
C LEU A 176 11.85 -7.32 -10.57
N TYR A 177 10.92 -7.32 -11.48
CA TYR A 177 10.26 -8.51 -12.01
C TYR A 177 10.59 -8.83 -13.45
N GLY A 178 11.08 -7.85 -14.21
CA GLY A 178 11.37 -7.97 -15.63
C GLY A 178 12.14 -6.78 -16.17
N ASN A 179 12.57 -6.84 -17.44
CA ASN A 179 13.35 -5.76 -18.07
C ASN A 179 12.53 -4.48 -18.28
N ARG A 180 11.22 -4.61 -18.40
CA ARG A 180 10.23 -3.53 -18.56
C ARG A 180 8.86 -4.03 -18.09
N SER A 181 7.91 -3.13 -17.92
CA SER A 181 6.52 -3.49 -17.62
C SER A 181 5.96 -4.43 -18.69
N GLY A 182 5.32 -5.51 -18.27
CA GLY A 182 4.77 -6.55 -19.16
C GLY A 182 5.82 -7.47 -19.80
N SER A 183 7.06 -7.50 -19.29
CA SER A 183 8.12 -8.40 -19.78
C SER A 183 8.87 -8.99 -18.59
N ASP A 184 8.25 -9.95 -17.94
CA ASP A 184 8.77 -10.63 -16.76
C ASP A 184 10.01 -11.46 -17.06
N PHE A 185 10.86 -11.67 -16.05
CA PHE A 185 11.98 -12.60 -16.18
C PHE A 185 11.46 -14.03 -16.20
N ILE A 186 11.91 -14.80 -17.19
CA ILE A 186 11.53 -16.20 -17.43
C ILE A 186 11.80 -17.10 -16.21
N ASP A 187 12.79 -16.77 -15.39
CA ASP A 187 13.19 -17.52 -14.20
C ASP A 187 12.55 -17.00 -12.89
N ASN A 188 11.50 -16.19 -12.97
CA ASN A 188 10.83 -15.68 -11.78
C ASN A 188 10.33 -16.79 -10.85
N HIS A 189 9.86 -17.92 -11.38
CA HIS A 189 9.49 -19.09 -10.58
C HIS A 189 10.67 -19.63 -9.74
N LYS A 190 11.90 -19.65 -10.27
CA LYS A 190 13.10 -20.04 -9.50
C LYS A 190 13.46 -19.01 -8.45
N ARG A 191 13.52 -17.75 -8.88
CA ARG A 191 13.88 -16.61 -8.02
C ARG A 191 13.00 -16.53 -6.77
N PHE A 192 11.68 -16.55 -6.97
CA PHE A 192 10.74 -16.39 -5.87
C PHE A 192 10.46 -17.67 -5.10
N THR A 193 10.69 -18.87 -5.66
CA THR A 193 10.73 -20.11 -4.86
C THR A 193 11.89 -20.08 -3.87
N MET A 194 13.10 -19.76 -4.33
CA MET A 194 14.27 -19.61 -3.44
C MET A 194 14.02 -18.53 -2.38
N PHE A 195 13.43 -17.39 -2.79
CA PHE A 195 13.06 -16.32 -1.88
C PHE A 195 12.13 -16.80 -0.75
N CYS A 196 11.06 -17.52 -1.07
CA CYS A 196 10.12 -18.05 -0.07
C CYS A 196 10.79 -19.02 0.89
N LYS A 197 11.59 -19.96 0.38
CA LYS A 197 12.32 -20.93 1.22
C LYS A 197 13.35 -20.22 2.11
N ALA A 198 14.14 -19.31 1.56
CA ALA A 198 15.11 -18.53 2.33
C ALA A 198 14.46 -17.66 3.41
N ALA A 199 13.28 -17.08 3.11
CA ALA A 199 12.53 -16.29 4.09
C ALA A 199 12.07 -17.15 5.28
N ILE A 200 11.61 -18.37 5.06
CA ILE A 200 11.25 -19.31 6.14
C ILE A 200 12.49 -19.71 6.94
N GLU A 201 13.61 -20.05 6.28
CA GLU A 201 14.83 -20.42 6.99
C GLU A 201 15.44 -19.26 7.79
N SER A 202 15.30 -18.03 7.31
CA SER A 202 15.88 -16.85 7.98
C SER A 202 15.38 -16.64 9.41
N VAL A 203 14.11 -17.00 9.70
CA VAL A 203 13.55 -16.80 11.06
C VAL A 203 14.18 -17.69 12.11
N ARG A 204 14.79 -18.82 11.69
CA ARG A 204 15.55 -19.74 12.55
C ARG A 204 17.04 -19.43 12.54
N ALA A 205 17.58 -19.06 11.38
CA ALA A 205 19.03 -18.90 11.19
C ALA A 205 19.55 -17.57 11.76
N LEU A 206 18.76 -16.51 11.72
CA LEU A 206 19.19 -15.20 12.19
C LEU A 206 19.17 -15.12 13.72
N PRO A 207 20.21 -14.55 14.37
CA PRO A 207 20.31 -14.51 15.85
C PRO A 207 19.20 -13.67 16.51
N PHE A 208 18.59 -12.75 15.77
CA PHE A 208 17.44 -11.96 16.19
C PHE A 208 16.11 -12.49 15.62
N GLY A 209 16.14 -13.61 14.89
CA GLY A 209 14.96 -14.27 14.36
C GLY A 209 13.98 -14.67 15.48
N PRO A 210 12.69 -14.80 15.20
CA PRO A 210 11.70 -15.22 16.18
C PRO A 210 11.67 -16.73 16.41
N GLY A 211 12.39 -17.51 15.59
CA GLY A 211 12.25 -18.96 15.54
C GLY A 211 10.96 -19.38 14.83
N GLU A 212 10.45 -20.55 15.18
CA GLU A 212 9.28 -21.15 14.52
C GLU A 212 7.92 -20.64 15.07
N ASP A 213 7.93 -19.91 16.19
CA ASP A 213 6.70 -19.40 16.82
C ASP A 213 6.44 -17.95 16.38
N CYS A 214 5.86 -17.82 15.20
CA CYS A 214 5.58 -16.51 14.59
C CYS A 214 4.37 -16.55 13.66
N VAL A 215 3.84 -15.37 13.38
CA VAL A 215 2.81 -15.16 12.36
C VAL A 215 3.46 -14.57 11.11
N PHE A 216 3.43 -15.31 10.02
CA PHE A 216 3.86 -14.81 8.72
C PHE A 216 2.74 -14.00 8.08
N VAL A 217 3.09 -12.87 7.47
CA VAL A 217 2.25 -12.10 6.57
C VAL A 217 2.88 -12.19 5.18
N ALA A 218 2.36 -13.08 4.35
CA ALA A 218 2.82 -13.26 2.98
C ALA A 218 2.03 -12.33 2.04
N ASN A 219 2.75 -11.58 1.19
CA ASN A 219 2.19 -10.48 0.39
C ASN A 219 2.32 -10.75 -1.09
N ASP A 220 1.21 -10.81 -1.79
CA ASP A 220 1.07 -11.09 -3.23
C ASP A 220 1.70 -12.42 -3.70
N TRP A 221 1.63 -12.68 -5.01
CA TRP A 221 2.06 -13.95 -5.61
C TRP A 221 3.51 -14.31 -5.33
N HIS A 222 4.39 -13.33 -5.20
CA HIS A 222 5.84 -13.52 -4.97
C HIS A 222 6.14 -14.28 -3.66
N SER A 223 5.26 -14.19 -2.69
CA SER A 223 5.39 -14.87 -1.39
C SER A 223 4.30 -15.92 -1.15
N ALA A 224 3.48 -16.21 -2.16
CA ALA A 224 2.34 -17.12 -2.06
C ALA A 224 2.73 -18.57 -1.72
N LEU A 225 3.99 -18.96 -1.96
CA LEU A 225 4.48 -20.28 -1.55
C LEU A 225 4.74 -20.40 -0.04
N ILE A 226 4.82 -19.30 0.72
CA ILE A 226 5.05 -19.34 2.18
C ILE A 226 3.99 -20.19 2.89
N PRO A 227 2.67 -19.91 2.77
CA PRO A 227 1.66 -20.74 3.43
C PRO A 227 1.71 -22.20 2.95
N LEU A 228 1.89 -22.43 1.66
CA LEU A 228 1.99 -23.78 1.10
C LEU A 228 3.18 -24.57 1.70
N ILE A 229 4.36 -23.97 1.73
CA ILE A 229 5.57 -24.63 2.24
C ILE A 229 5.44 -24.88 3.72
N ILE A 230 4.97 -23.93 4.52
CA ILE A 230 4.78 -24.12 5.96
C ILE A 230 3.80 -25.27 6.23
N LYS A 231 2.61 -25.25 5.60
CA LYS A 231 1.54 -26.23 5.85
C LYS A 231 1.83 -27.63 5.31
N ASP A 232 2.36 -27.71 4.10
CA ASP A 232 2.45 -29.01 3.38
C ASP A 232 3.87 -29.59 3.41
N VAL A 233 4.90 -28.81 3.77
CA VAL A 233 6.29 -29.31 3.81
C VAL A 233 6.85 -29.36 5.23
N TYR A 234 6.73 -28.27 6.00
CA TYR A 234 7.35 -28.19 7.33
C TYR A 234 6.47 -28.78 8.45
N GLN A 235 5.20 -28.42 8.52
CA GLN A 235 4.30 -28.91 9.58
C GLN A 235 4.15 -30.44 9.61
N PRO A 236 4.03 -31.15 8.48
CA PRO A 236 4.01 -32.61 8.49
C PRO A 236 5.30 -33.26 9.03
N ARG A 237 6.42 -32.53 8.97
CA ARG A 237 7.72 -32.96 9.55
C ARG A 237 7.90 -32.55 11.00
N GLY A 238 6.88 -31.97 11.63
CA GLY A 238 6.93 -31.52 13.00
C GLY A 238 7.66 -30.18 13.22
N GLN A 239 7.95 -29.43 12.17
CA GLN A 239 8.56 -28.10 12.18
C GLN A 239 7.48 -27.02 12.03
N PHE A 240 7.71 -25.81 12.52
CA PHE A 240 6.76 -24.68 12.43
C PHE A 240 5.33 -25.01 12.89
N LYS A 241 5.18 -25.90 13.89
CA LYS A 241 3.88 -26.42 14.35
C LYS A 241 2.89 -25.31 14.72
N ASN A 242 3.40 -24.27 15.38
CA ASN A 242 2.59 -23.13 15.86
C ASN A 242 2.56 -21.97 14.87
N ALA A 243 3.41 -21.98 13.85
CA ALA A 243 3.43 -20.90 12.87
C ALA A 243 2.07 -20.78 12.14
N LYS A 244 1.63 -19.56 11.95
CA LYS A 244 0.43 -19.20 11.23
C LYS A 244 0.76 -18.30 10.05
N VAL A 245 -0.07 -18.30 9.02
CA VAL A 245 0.14 -17.48 7.85
C VAL A 245 -1.12 -16.72 7.47
N ALA A 246 -1.05 -15.39 7.53
CA ALA A 246 -1.99 -14.52 6.86
C ALA A 246 -1.46 -14.24 5.44
N TYR A 247 -2.29 -14.44 4.43
CA TYR A 247 -1.95 -14.16 3.04
C TYR A 247 -2.69 -12.92 2.57
N CYS A 248 -1.97 -11.89 2.15
CA CYS A 248 -2.52 -10.60 1.72
C CYS A 248 -2.41 -10.42 0.21
N ILE A 249 -3.55 -10.28 -0.45
CA ILE A 249 -3.68 -9.98 -1.87
C ILE A 249 -3.66 -8.46 -2.05
N HIS A 250 -2.62 -7.92 -2.69
CA HIS A 250 -2.54 -6.50 -3.03
C HIS A 250 -3.09 -6.21 -4.42
N ASN A 251 -2.87 -7.15 -5.37
CA ASN A 251 -3.41 -7.02 -6.72
C ASN A 251 -3.66 -8.39 -7.35
N ILE A 252 -4.93 -8.76 -7.47
CA ILE A 252 -5.34 -10.07 -7.98
C ILE A 252 -5.03 -10.27 -9.48
N ALA A 253 -4.76 -9.20 -10.22
CA ALA A 253 -4.40 -9.30 -11.63
C ALA A 253 -3.04 -9.99 -11.84
N PHE A 254 -2.16 -10.00 -10.82
CA PHE A 254 -0.85 -10.62 -10.86
C PHE A 254 -0.83 -11.83 -9.92
N GLN A 255 -0.86 -13.04 -10.49
CA GLN A 255 -1.11 -14.27 -9.74
C GLN A 255 0.08 -15.23 -9.67
N GLY A 256 1.18 -14.94 -10.39
CA GLY A 256 2.29 -15.89 -10.51
C GLY A 256 1.83 -17.14 -11.24
N ARG A 257 1.40 -16.98 -12.51
CA ARG A 257 1.00 -18.07 -13.39
C ARG A 257 2.22 -18.54 -14.18
N PHE A 258 2.57 -19.81 -14.04
CA PHE A 258 3.72 -20.42 -14.68
C PHE A 258 3.31 -21.69 -15.43
N TRP A 259 4.14 -22.12 -16.40
CA TRP A 259 3.95 -23.40 -17.06
C TRP A 259 4.12 -24.57 -16.07
N PRO A 260 3.38 -25.68 -16.23
CA PRO A 260 3.48 -26.83 -15.32
C PRO A 260 4.89 -27.41 -15.21
N GLU A 261 5.69 -27.35 -16.27
CA GLU A 261 7.06 -27.83 -16.32
C GLU A 261 8.00 -27.12 -15.35
N SER A 262 7.67 -25.86 -14.97
CA SER A 262 8.43 -25.09 -13.99
C SER A 262 8.34 -25.68 -12.57
N PHE A 263 7.39 -26.61 -12.32
CA PHE A 263 7.25 -27.28 -11.04
C PHE A 263 8.51 -28.02 -10.60
N LYS A 264 9.21 -28.65 -11.53
CA LYS A 264 10.49 -29.34 -11.25
C LYS A 264 11.56 -28.44 -10.66
N ASP A 265 11.58 -27.18 -11.09
CA ASP A 265 12.55 -26.19 -10.64
C ASP A 265 12.23 -25.65 -9.23
N MET A 266 10.98 -25.81 -8.78
CA MET A 266 10.54 -25.39 -7.45
C MET A 266 11.00 -26.35 -6.33
N GLN A 267 11.36 -27.59 -6.68
CA GLN A 267 11.78 -28.63 -5.72
C GLN A 267 10.79 -28.77 -4.55
N LEU A 268 9.51 -28.80 -4.87
CA LEU A 268 8.42 -29.03 -3.90
C LEU A 268 7.93 -30.48 -4.00
N PRO A 269 7.37 -31.06 -2.91
CA PRO A 269 6.74 -32.37 -2.95
C PRO A 269 5.60 -32.43 -3.98
N GLN A 270 5.49 -33.55 -4.71
CA GLN A 270 4.45 -33.75 -5.73
C GLN A 270 3.02 -33.56 -5.17
N SER A 271 2.79 -33.81 -3.89
CA SER A 271 1.51 -33.58 -3.21
C SER A 271 1.02 -32.13 -3.28
N THR A 272 1.93 -31.16 -3.42
CA THR A 272 1.59 -29.73 -3.50
C THR A 272 1.01 -29.33 -4.87
N MET A 273 1.19 -30.16 -5.89
CA MET A 273 0.72 -29.91 -7.25
C MET A 273 -0.80 -29.66 -7.32
N SER A 274 -1.58 -30.34 -6.50
CA SER A 274 -3.05 -30.19 -6.47
C SER A 274 -3.49 -28.77 -6.09
N LYS A 275 -2.72 -28.07 -5.23
CA LYS A 275 -3.00 -26.69 -4.84
C LYS A 275 -2.48 -25.69 -5.87
N LEU A 276 -1.41 -26.02 -6.57
CA LEU A 276 -0.77 -25.17 -7.59
C LEU A 276 -1.44 -25.27 -8.96
N GLY A 277 -1.81 -26.50 -9.38
CA GLY A 277 -2.35 -26.75 -10.72
C GLY A 277 -3.62 -25.93 -11.00
N PHE A 278 -3.68 -25.32 -12.17
CA PHE A 278 -4.71 -24.38 -12.57
C PHE A 278 -5.12 -24.58 -14.02
N ILE A 279 -6.39 -24.45 -14.33
CA ILE A 279 -6.90 -24.40 -15.70
C ILE A 279 -7.12 -22.93 -16.02
N ASP A 280 -6.17 -22.38 -16.78
CA ASP A 280 -6.19 -20.99 -17.22
C ASP A 280 -7.07 -20.87 -18.47
N GLY A 281 -8.25 -20.29 -18.31
CA GLY A 281 -9.18 -20.00 -19.41
C GLY A 281 -9.17 -18.56 -19.85
N TYR A 282 -8.54 -17.69 -19.06
CA TYR A 282 -8.57 -16.25 -19.24
C TYR A 282 -7.24 -15.77 -19.81
N SER A 283 -7.12 -15.85 -21.09
CA SER A 283 -5.82 -15.55 -21.70
C SER A 283 -5.49 -14.06 -21.80
N LYS A 284 -6.27 -13.09 -21.34
CA LYS A 284 -5.90 -11.66 -21.59
C LYS A 284 -6.81 -10.64 -20.90
N VAL A 285 -6.60 -10.33 -19.63
CA VAL A 285 -7.24 -9.13 -19.07
C VAL A 285 -6.48 -7.84 -19.43
N PHE A 286 -5.17 -7.87 -19.64
CA PHE A 286 -4.38 -6.63 -19.79
C PHE A 286 -3.18 -6.75 -20.74
N ASP A 287 -2.99 -7.87 -21.46
CA ASP A 287 -1.83 -8.02 -22.32
C ASP A 287 -2.21 -8.37 -23.74
N GLU A 288 -1.89 -7.45 -24.67
CA GLU A 288 -2.04 -7.71 -26.09
C GLU A 288 -1.08 -8.83 -26.57
N LYS A 289 -0.05 -9.12 -25.82
CA LYS A 289 0.84 -10.29 -25.94
C LYS A 289 1.70 -10.35 -24.68
N ASN A 290 1.47 -11.32 -23.82
CA ASN A 290 2.50 -11.73 -22.87
C ASN A 290 3.60 -12.43 -23.69
N PRO A 291 4.83 -11.91 -23.75
CA PRO A 291 5.92 -12.58 -24.49
C PRO A 291 6.19 -14.00 -24.02
N LEU A 292 5.81 -14.33 -22.77
CA LEU A 292 5.87 -15.68 -22.22
C LEU A 292 4.86 -16.64 -22.87
N ASP A 293 3.78 -16.14 -23.49
CA ASP A 293 2.78 -16.97 -24.16
C ASP A 293 3.23 -17.43 -25.56
N ASP A 294 4.15 -16.68 -26.21
CA ASP A 294 4.64 -17.02 -27.56
C ASP A 294 5.94 -17.84 -27.54
N ASP A 295 6.80 -17.65 -26.50
CA ASP A 295 8.13 -18.27 -26.46
C ASP A 295 8.20 -19.53 -25.58
N GLU A 296 7.22 -19.78 -24.71
CA GLU A 296 7.15 -20.97 -23.86
C GLU A 296 5.78 -21.64 -23.91
N LYS A 297 5.41 -22.16 -25.07
CA LYS A 297 4.32 -23.15 -25.11
C LYS A 297 4.69 -24.33 -24.23
N PRO A 298 3.70 -24.96 -23.49
CA PRO A 298 3.97 -26.21 -22.82
C PRO A 298 4.64 -27.15 -23.82
N SER A 299 5.71 -27.81 -23.40
CA SER A 299 6.26 -28.83 -24.25
C SER A 299 5.13 -29.82 -24.58
N ASP A 300 5.07 -30.33 -25.80
CA ASP A 300 4.09 -31.36 -26.22
C ASP A 300 4.07 -32.58 -25.28
N SER A 301 4.99 -32.64 -24.32
CA SER A 301 5.13 -33.69 -23.31
C SER A 301 4.23 -33.52 -22.08
N TRP A 302 3.59 -32.33 -21.82
CA TRP A 302 2.69 -32.18 -20.69
C TRP A 302 1.29 -32.72 -21.01
N SER A 303 0.94 -33.83 -20.39
CA SER A 303 -0.39 -34.47 -20.51
C SER A 303 -1.24 -34.40 -19.24
N GLY A 304 -0.86 -33.58 -18.28
CA GLY A 304 -1.58 -33.41 -17.01
C GLY A 304 -2.90 -32.62 -17.15
N PRO A 305 -3.74 -32.66 -16.11
CA PRO A 305 -5.08 -32.02 -16.12
C PRO A 305 -5.05 -30.48 -16.02
N PHE A 306 -3.88 -29.87 -15.87
CA PHE A 306 -3.68 -28.43 -15.71
C PHE A 306 -2.88 -27.87 -16.89
N ASN A 307 -3.16 -26.65 -17.29
CA ASN A 307 -2.37 -25.95 -18.29
C ASN A 307 -1.43 -24.89 -17.70
N LYS A 308 -1.60 -24.53 -16.42
CA LYS A 308 -0.73 -23.59 -15.67
C LYS A 308 -0.58 -24.02 -14.21
N LEU A 309 0.45 -23.47 -13.55
CA LEU A 309 0.53 -23.35 -12.10
C LEU A 309 0.09 -21.96 -11.71
N ASN A 310 -0.65 -21.83 -10.61
CA ASN A 310 -1.07 -20.54 -10.08
C ASN A 310 -0.67 -20.44 -8.60
N TRP A 311 0.33 -19.61 -8.32
CA TRP A 311 0.88 -19.48 -6.98
C TRP A 311 -0.08 -18.79 -6.01
N MET A 312 -0.80 -17.75 -6.48
CA MET A 312 -1.79 -17.06 -5.65
C MET A 312 -2.91 -18.01 -5.22
N LYS A 313 -3.38 -18.90 -6.11
CA LYS A 313 -4.31 -19.97 -5.75
C LYS A 313 -3.79 -20.83 -4.59
N ALA A 314 -2.53 -21.28 -4.70
CA ALA A 314 -1.92 -22.10 -3.66
C ALA A 314 -1.78 -21.33 -2.32
N GLY A 315 -1.41 -20.07 -2.39
CA GLY A 315 -1.35 -19.16 -1.24
C GLY A 315 -2.69 -19.02 -0.54
N ILE A 316 -3.76 -18.78 -1.29
CA ILE A 316 -5.13 -18.66 -0.77
C ILE A 316 -5.58 -19.96 -0.09
N LEU A 317 -5.35 -21.11 -0.73
CA LEU A 317 -5.81 -22.42 -0.21
C LEU A 317 -5.02 -22.90 1.02
N ALA A 318 -3.79 -22.45 1.20
CA ALA A 318 -2.92 -22.88 2.28
C ALA A 318 -2.86 -21.91 3.47
N ALA A 319 -3.30 -20.67 3.32
CA ALA A 319 -3.28 -19.68 4.38
C ALA A 319 -4.26 -19.97 5.52
N ASP A 320 -3.93 -19.54 6.74
CA ASP A 320 -4.86 -19.52 7.87
C ASP A 320 -5.89 -18.41 7.76
N LYS A 321 -5.54 -17.31 7.07
CA LYS A 321 -6.41 -16.16 6.81
C LYS A 321 -6.04 -15.50 5.49
N VAL A 322 -7.05 -15.18 4.68
CA VAL A 322 -6.87 -14.42 3.44
C VAL A 322 -7.30 -12.98 3.67
N LEU A 323 -6.41 -12.05 3.33
CA LEU A 323 -6.59 -10.61 3.51
C LEU A 323 -6.45 -9.88 2.18
N THR A 324 -6.99 -8.67 2.11
CA THR A 324 -6.76 -7.74 1.00
C THR A 324 -6.83 -6.29 1.48
N VAL A 325 -6.57 -5.35 0.60
CA VAL A 325 -6.24 -3.96 0.93
C VAL A 325 -7.44 -3.01 0.99
N SER A 326 -8.67 -3.50 0.82
CA SER A 326 -9.88 -2.72 1.11
C SER A 326 -11.14 -3.61 1.17
N PRO A 327 -12.18 -3.23 1.93
CA PRO A 327 -13.42 -4.01 2.06
C PRO A 327 -14.18 -4.17 0.74
N ASN A 328 -14.32 -3.09 -0.04
CA ASN A 328 -14.99 -3.17 -1.33
C ASN A 328 -14.21 -4.05 -2.31
N TYR A 329 -12.88 -3.95 -2.32
CA TYR A 329 -12.05 -4.82 -3.15
C TYR A 329 -12.16 -6.30 -2.74
N ALA A 330 -12.25 -6.60 -1.45
CA ALA A 330 -12.53 -7.97 -0.97
C ALA A 330 -13.85 -8.51 -1.54
N SER A 331 -14.89 -7.68 -1.56
CA SER A 331 -16.17 -8.01 -2.17
C SER A 331 -16.05 -8.21 -3.68
N GLU A 332 -15.36 -7.31 -4.38
CA GLU A 332 -15.17 -7.37 -5.84
C GLU A 332 -14.47 -8.67 -6.27
N ILE A 333 -13.31 -9.00 -5.67
CA ILE A 333 -12.54 -10.20 -6.05
C ILE A 333 -13.21 -11.53 -5.70
N GLY A 334 -14.21 -11.49 -4.82
CA GLY A 334 -15.06 -12.65 -4.51
C GLY A 334 -16.35 -12.72 -5.33
N SER A 335 -16.70 -11.71 -6.13
CA SER A 335 -18.02 -11.59 -6.76
C SER A 335 -18.19 -12.42 -8.04
N GLY A 336 -17.11 -12.64 -8.79
CA GLY A 336 -17.18 -13.37 -10.05
C GLY A 336 -15.83 -13.40 -10.78
N PRO A 337 -15.74 -14.17 -11.88
CA PRO A 337 -14.48 -14.41 -12.58
C PRO A 337 -13.84 -13.12 -13.15
N ASP A 338 -14.63 -12.16 -13.61
CA ASP A 338 -14.11 -10.92 -14.20
C ASP A 338 -13.35 -10.07 -13.17
N LYS A 339 -13.93 -9.90 -11.98
CA LYS A 339 -13.31 -9.14 -10.89
C LYS A 339 -12.29 -9.95 -10.09
N GLY A 340 -12.53 -11.25 -9.93
CA GLY A 340 -11.66 -12.19 -9.24
C GLY A 340 -10.56 -12.78 -10.11
N VAL A 341 -10.53 -12.42 -11.40
CA VAL A 341 -9.55 -12.93 -12.38
C VAL A 341 -9.41 -14.46 -12.25
N GLU A 342 -10.55 -15.16 -12.31
CA GLU A 342 -10.73 -16.61 -12.16
C GLU A 342 -10.43 -17.22 -10.76
N LEU A 343 -10.05 -16.41 -9.77
CA LEU A 343 -9.81 -16.89 -8.39
C LEU A 343 -11.00 -16.65 -7.44
N ASP A 344 -12.09 -16.05 -7.91
CA ASP A 344 -13.26 -15.74 -7.09
C ASP A 344 -13.84 -16.97 -6.36
N SER A 345 -13.94 -18.10 -7.05
CA SER A 345 -14.41 -19.36 -6.47
C SER A 345 -13.43 -19.91 -5.43
N ILE A 346 -12.12 -19.78 -5.67
CA ILE A 346 -11.07 -20.20 -4.74
C ILE A 346 -11.10 -19.34 -3.47
N ILE A 347 -11.28 -18.02 -3.63
CA ILE A 347 -11.42 -17.09 -2.50
C ILE A 347 -12.65 -17.46 -1.66
N ARG A 348 -13.81 -17.71 -2.31
CA ARG A 348 -15.03 -18.13 -1.57
C ARG A 348 -14.85 -19.47 -0.86
N MET A 349 -14.18 -20.44 -1.48
CA MET A 349 -13.85 -21.73 -0.85
C MET A 349 -12.95 -21.58 0.38
N ALA A 350 -12.03 -20.61 0.38
CA ALA A 350 -11.17 -20.30 1.52
C ALA A 350 -11.87 -19.48 2.63
N GLY A 351 -13.18 -19.23 2.52
CA GLY A 351 -13.95 -18.47 3.49
C GLY A 351 -14.04 -16.96 3.19
N GLY A 352 -13.60 -16.53 2.02
CA GLY A 352 -13.55 -15.11 1.60
C GLY A 352 -12.23 -14.44 1.94
N ALA A 353 -12.08 -13.20 1.47
CA ALA A 353 -10.98 -12.32 1.85
C ALA A 353 -11.49 -11.21 2.78
N GLU A 354 -10.74 -10.85 3.80
CA GLU A 354 -11.06 -9.71 4.67
C GLU A 354 -10.27 -8.48 4.23
N GLY A 355 -10.98 -7.37 3.99
CA GLY A 355 -10.40 -6.13 3.46
C GLY A 355 -10.06 -5.12 4.55
N ILE A 356 -8.82 -4.60 4.52
CA ILE A 356 -8.36 -3.55 5.42
C ILE A 356 -7.82 -2.39 4.58
N VAL A 357 -8.45 -1.21 4.69
CA VAL A 357 -7.96 -0.01 3.98
C VAL A 357 -6.56 0.34 4.47
N ASN A 358 -5.66 0.64 3.53
CA ASN A 358 -4.30 1.05 3.84
C ASN A 358 -4.25 2.47 4.44
N GLY A 359 -3.25 2.71 5.28
CA GLY A 359 -2.77 4.05 5.60
C GLY A 359 -1.73 4.55 4.60
N MET A 360 -1.20 5.74 4.86
CA MET A 360 -0.10 6.32 4.09
C MET A 360 0.99 6.90 4.99
N ASP A 361 2.16 7.19 4.45
CA ASP A 361 3.21 7.93 5.15
C ASP A 361 2.84 9.42 5.22
N VAL A 362 2.25 9.82 6.34
CA VAL A 362 1.88 11.22 6.63
C VAL A 362 3.07 12.09 7.03
N THR A 363 4.28 11.54 7.08
CA THR A 363 5.52 12.30 7.31
C THR A 363 6.10 12.77 5.98
N GLU A 364 6.19 11.88 4.99
CA GLU A 364 6.62 12.19 3.64
C GLU A 364 5.60 13.09 2.93
N TRP A 365 4.32 12.68 2.97
CA TRP A 365 3.21 13.40 2.33
C TRP A 365 2.52 14.34 3.32
N ASN A 366 3.16 15.49 3.59
CA ASN A 366 2.66 16.47 4.56
C ASN A 366 2.88 17.91 4.07
N PRO A 367 1.83 18.66 3.75
CA PRO A 367 1.96 20.01 3.21
C PRO A 367 2.65 20.99 4.15
N LYS A 368 2.70 20.67 5.46
CA LYS A 368 3.39 21.50 6.47
C LYS A 368 4.91 21.38 6.40
N THR A 369 5.44 20.24 5.93
CA THR A 369 6.89 19.94 5.92
C THR A 369 7.44 19.59 4.56
N ASP A 370 6.58 19.39 3.57
CA ASP A 370 6.97 18.97 2.22
C ASP A 370 7.90 19.98 1.53
N LYS A 371 9.12 19.54 1.25
CA LYS A 371 10.17 20.39 0.64
C LYS A 371 9.85 20.88 -0.77
N TYR A 372 8.93 20.23 -1.46
CA TYR A 372 8.55 20.54 -2.84
C TYR A 372 7.39 21.53 -2.94
N VAL A 373 6.73 21.85 -1.82
CA VAL A 373 5.63 22.82 -1.76
C VAL A 373 6.20 24.21 -1.48
N PRO A 374 5.91 25.23 -2.31
CA PRO A 374 6.53 26.56 -2.18
C PRO A 374 6.12 27.28 -0.88
N VAL A 375 4.87 27.19 -0.50
CA VAL A 375 4.32 27.75 0.75
C VAL A 375 3.78 26.62 1.59
N LYS A 376 4.34 26.42 2.78
CA LYS A 376 3.88 25.38 3.72
C LYS A 376 2.52 25.77 4.29
N TYR A 377 1.65 24.75 4.42
CA TYR A 377 0.33 24.98 5.00
C TYR A 377 -0.16 23.76 5.80
N ASP A 378 -1.17 24.00 6.59
CA ASP A 378 -1.94 22.98 7.31
C ASP A 378 -3.45 23.22 7.12
N ARG A 379 -4.28 22.50 7.86
CA ARG A 379 -5.76 22.63 7.80
C ARG A 379 -6.29 24.06 8.05
N ASN A 380 -5.53 24.89 8.74
CA ASN A 380 -5.97 26.25 9.07
C ASN A 380 -5.63 27.24 7.97
N SER A 381 -4.54 27.00 7.23
CA SER A 381 -4.01 27.85 6.13
C SER A 381 -4.11 27.17 4.76
N VAL A 382 -4.98 26.15 4.61
CA VAL A 382 -5.07 25.32 3.39
C VAL A 382 -5.43 26.13 2.14
N PHE A 383 -6.29 27.15 2.26
CA PHE A 383 -6.75 27.89 1.08
C PHE A 383 -5.67 28.80 0.53
N GLU A 384 -4.96 29.52 1.40
CA GLU A 384 -3.83 30.37 1.04
C GLU A 384 -2.67 29.55 0.50
N GLY A 385 -2.34 28.44 1.18
CA GLY A 385 -1.27 27.55 0.76
C GLY A 385 -1.53 26.88 -0.58
N LYS A 386 -2.75 26.39 -0.80
CA LYS A 386 -3.15 25.79 -2.09
C LYS A 386 -3.19 26.83 -3.22
N ALA A 387 -3.65 28.05 -2.96
CA ALA A 387 -3.65 29.10 -3.98
C ALA A 387 -2.21 29.41 -4.46
N ALA A 388 -1.27 29.54 -3.53
CA ALA A 388 0.15 29.74 -3.86
C ALA A 388 0.75 28.53 -4.61
N ALA A 389 0.45 27.30 -4.16
CA ALA A 389 0.91 26.07 -4.81
C ALA A 389 0.33 25.91 -6.22
N LYS A 390 -0.93 26.27 -6.44
CA LYS A 390 -1.58 26.26 -7.75
C LYS A 390 -0.92 27.23 -8.73
N ALA A 391 -0.71 28.48 -8.33
CA ALA A 391 -0.05 29.47 -9.17
C ALA A 391 1.38 29.04 -9.57
N ALA A 392 2.14 28.49 -8.62
CA ALA A 392 3.48 27.96 -8.89
C ALA A 392 3.45 26.75 -9.84
N LEU A 393 2.52 25.81 -9.65
CA LEU A 393 2.33 24.66 -10.53
C LEU A 393 1.94 25.07 -11.96
N GLN A 394 1.00 25.99 -12.10
CA GLN A 394 0.59 26.51 -13.42
C GLN A 394 1.78 27.14 -14.15
N ALA A 395 2.54 27.97 -13.47
CA ALA A 395 3.74 28.63 -14.04
C ALA A 395 4.80 27.59 -14.44
N GLU A 396 5.16 26.65 -13.56
CA GLU A 396 6.17 25.61 -13.83
C GLU A 396 5.74 24.67 -14.97
N ALA A 397 4.47 24.32 -15.02
CA ALA A 397 3.92 23.47 -16.07
C ALA A 397 3.75 24.20 -17.40
N GLY A 398 3.82 25.53 -17.44
CA GLY A 398 3.52 26.34 -18.61
C GLY A 398 2.04 26.34 -18.99
N LEU A 399 1.16 26.25 -17.98
CA LEU A 399 -0.27 26.53 -18.09
C LEU A 399 -0.54 28.02 -17.86
N PRO A 400 -1.63 28.60 -18.39
CA PRO A 400 -2.07 29.93 -17.99
C PRO A 400 -2.22 30.03 -16.46
N VAL A 401 -1.59 31.04 -15.85
CA VAL A 401 -1.72 31.29 -14.41
C VAL A 401 -3.07 31.96 -14.16
N ASP A 402 -4.05 31.16 -13.79
CA ASP A 402 -5.42 31.59 -13.55
C ASP A 402 -5.98 30.96 -12.27
N PRO A 403 -6.20 31.75 -11.21
CA PRO A 403 -6.77 31.25 -9.96
C PRO A 403 -8.23 30.81 -10.11
N THR A 404 -8.94 31.27 -11.14
CA THR A 404 -10.37 31.00 -11.37
C THR A 404 -10.62 29.74 -12.19
N ALA A 405 -9.63 29.27 -12.97
CA ALA A 405 -9.74 28.04 -13.73
C ALA A 405 -9.55 26.82 -12.80
N PRO A 406 -10.49 25.87 -12.70
CA PRO A 406 -10.29 24.65 -11.93
C PRO A 406 -9.17 23.81 -12.55
N LEU A 407 -8.23 23.36 -11.71
CA LEU A 407 -7.05 22.59 -12.13
C LEU A 407 -7.17 21.13 -11.65
N PHE A 408 -7.18 20.22 -12.63
CA PHE A 408 -7.24 18.78 -12.42
C PHE A 408 -5.86 18.14 -12.65
N GLY A 409 -5.38 17.36 -11.68
CA GLY A 409 -4.15 16.59 -11.78
C GLY A 409 -4.43 15.11 -12.04
N TYR A 410 -3.57 14.45 -12.79
CA TYR A 410 -3.48 13.00 -12.88
C TYR A 410 -2.02 12.59 -12.63
N ILE A 411 -1.81 11.61 -11.74
CA ILE A 411 -0.49 11.06 -11.43
C ILE A 411 -0.60 9.53 -11.45
N GLY A 412 0.08 8.88 -12.39
CA GLY A 412 0.01 7.43 -12.48
C GLY A 412 0.75 6.85 -13.66
N ARG A 413 0.82 5.51 -13.70
CA ARG A 413 1.32 4.80 -14.88
C ARG A 413 0.39 5.07 -16.07
N LEU A 414 0.99 5.27 -17.24
CA LEU A 414 0.24 5.47 -18.49
C LEU A 414 -0.12 4.11 -19.09
N GLU A 415 -1.11 3.46 -18.46
CA GLU A 415 -1.60 2.12 -18.78
C GLU A 415 -3.12 2.07 -18.68
N GLU A 416 -3.74 1.09 -19.32
CA GLU A 416 -5.19 0.90 -19.36
C GLU A 416 -5.80 0.75 -17.96
N GLN A 417 -5.12 0.01 -17.07
CA GLN A 417 -5.55 -0.16 -15.68
C GLN A 417 -5.83 1.19 -14.99
N LYS A 418 -4.97 2.17 -15.21
CA LYS A 418 -5.10 3.51 -14.62
C LYS A 418 -6.03 4.44 -15.39
N GLY A 419 -6.67 3.94 -16.45
CA GLY A 419 -7.69 4.64 -17.24
C GLY A 419 -7.18 5.86 -17.97
N VAL A 420 -5.87 5.92 -18.32
CA VAL A 420 -5.31 7.04 -19.07
C VAL A 420 -5.95 7.18 -20.46
N ASP A 421 -6.30 6.07 -21.10
CA ASP A 421 -7.00 6.03 -22.38
C ASP A 421 -8.42 6.62 -22.28
N ILE A 422 -9.14 6.33 -21.21
CA ILE A 422 -10.45 6.92 -20.90
C ILE A 422 -10.31 8.42 -20.69
N LEU A 423 -9.34 8.86 -19.88
CA LEU A 423 -9.08 10.27 -19.62
C LEU A 423 -8.72 11.03 -20.90
N LEU A 424 -7.80 10.48 -21.72
CA LEU A 424 -7.39 11.10 -22.98
C LEU A 424 -8.57 11.20 -23.97
N SER A 425 -9.48 10.23 -23.96
CA SER A 425 -10.71 10.26 -24.77
C SER A 425 -11.73 11.29 -24.25
N ALA A 426 -11.71 11.59 -22.96
CA ALA A 426 -12.57 12.59 -22.33
C ALA A 426 -12.06 14.04 -22.53
N LEU A 427 -10.74 14.25 -22.67
CA LEU A 427 -10.13 15.58 -22.73
C LEU A 427 -10.75 16.52 -23.78
N PRO A 428 -11.09 16.10 -25.02
CA PRO A 428 -11.73 16.97 -26.00
C PRO A 428 -13.11 17.48 -25.58
N LYS A 429 -13.75 16.83 -24.60
CA LYS A 429 -15.07 17.19 -24.06
C LYS A 429 -14.98 18.08 -22.81
N ILE A 430 -13.75 18.36 -22.32
CA ILE A 430 -13.48 19.21 -21.15
C ILE A 430 -13.04 20.58 -21.64
N SER A 431 -13.89 21.60 -21.52
CA SER A 431 -13.62 22.94 -22.05
C SER A 431 -13.26 23.98 -20.99
N ASN A 432 -13.70 23.81 -19.75
CA ASN A 432 -13.65 24.85 -18.68
C ASN A 432 -12.77 24.44 -17.50
N ALA A 433 -11.70 23.70 -17.77
CA ALA A 433 -10.76 23.26 -16.77
C ALA A 433 -9.35 23.16 -17.36
N GLN A 434 -8.37 23.31 -16.50
CA GLN A 434 -6.99 22.95 -16.82
C GLN A 434 -6.73 21.51 -16.37
N VAL A 435 -5.93 20.77 -17.13
CA VAL A 435 -5.57 19.38 -16.81
C VAL A 435 -4.07 19.19 -16.93
N ILE A 436 -3.45 18.59 -15.91
CA ILE A 436 -2.04 18.18 -15.93
C ILE A 436 -1.93 16.67 -15.71
N ILE A 437 -1.21 15.99 -16.61
CA ILE A 437 -0.92 14.54 -16.52
C ILE A 437 0.55 14.34 -16.26
N LEU A 438 0.89 13.60 -15.21
CA LEU A 438 2.24 13.14 -14.90
C LEU A 438 2.30 11.61 -14.90
N GLY A 439 3.20 11.05 -15.70
CA GLY A 439 3.45 9.60 -15.68
C GLY A 439 4.34 9.11 -16.80
N THR A 440 4.66 7.82 -16.73
CA THR A 440 5.30 7.04 -17.80
C THR A 440 4.58 5.72 -17.94
N GLY A 441 4.71 5.04 -19.09
CA GLY A 441 4.08 3.74 -19.29
C GLY A 441 4.19 3.23 -20.72
N LYS A 442 3.07 2.83 -21.31
CA LYS A 442 3.06 2.34 -22.69
C LYS A 442 3.33 3.47 -23.68
N ALA A 443 4.24 3.22 -24.63
CA ALA A 443 4.71 4.23 -25.58
C ALA A 443 3.57 4.91 -26.35
N LYS A 444 2.51 4.19 -26.69
CA LYS A 444 1.32 4.75 -27.37
C LYS A 444 0.67 5.89 -26.57
N TYR A 445 0.56 5.73 -25.24
CA TYR A 445 -0.02 6.77 -24.39
C TYR A 445 0.94 7.92 -24.13
N GLU A 446 2.24 7.64 -23.98
CA GLU A 446 3.24 8.69 -23.87
C GLU A 446 3.26 9.63 -25.08
N GLN A 447 3.16 9.06 -26.29
CA GLN A 447 3.08 9.82 -27.54
C GLN A 447 1.77 10.63 -27.63
N LEU A 448 0.64 10.00 -27.26
CA LEU A 448 -0.66 10.68 -27.30
C LEU A 448 -0.72 11.85 -26.30
N VAL A 449 -0.24 11.68 -25.07
CA VAL A 449 -0.13 12.75 -24.06
C VAL A 449 0.70 13.92 -24.60
N LYS A 450 1.87 13.65 -25.20
CA LYS A 450 2.72 14.69 -25.79
C LYS A 450 2.01 15.43 -26.94
N SER A 451 1.37 14.69 -27.86
CA SER A 451 0.71 15.28 -29.01
C SER A 451 -0.51 16.13 -28.64
N MET A 452 -1.28 15.74 -27.62
CA MET A 452 -2.43 16.52 -27.16
C MET A 452 -2.00 17.79 -26.43
N ALA A 453 -0.90 17.76 -25.70
CA ALA A 453 -0.35 18.92 -24.99
C ALA A 453 0.08 20.06 -25.95
N THR A 454 0.42 19.75 -27.19
CA THR A 454 0.76 20.79 -28.19
C THR A 454 -0.49 21.47 -28.81
N LYS A 455 -1.66 20.86 -28.66
CA LYS A 455 -2.90 21.33 -29.32
C LYS A 455 -3.85 22.08 -28.37
N ASN A 456 -3.66 21.92 -27.05
CA ASN A 456 -4.56 22.50 -26.06
C ASN A 456 -3.76 23.28 -25.00
N PRO A 457 -3.88 24.62 -24.93
CA PRO A 457 -3.15 25.43 -23.94
C PRO A 457 -3.55 25.14 -22.49
N ASN A 458 -4.75 24.59 -22.26
CA ASN A 458 -5.23 24.20 -20.93
C ASN A 458 -4.86 22.76 -20.54
N PHE A 459 -4.11 22.06 -21.38
CA PHE A 459 -3.63 20.72 -21.11
C PHE A 459 -2.11 20.62 -21.10
N LYS A 460 -1.54 19.99 -20.05
CA LYS A 460 -0.12 19.70 -19.96
C LYS A 460 0.16 18.23 -19.69
N GLY A 461 0.98 17.65 -20.54
CA GLY A 461 1.48 16.29 -20.38
C GLY A 461 2.97 16.28 -19.96
N VAL A 462 3.27 15.66 -18.82
CA VAL A 462 4.62 15.51 -18.29
C VAL A 462 5.00 14.03 -18.30
N VAL A 463 5.64 13.60 -19.38
CA VAL A 463 6.01 12.19 -19.59
C VAL A 463 7.38 11.93 -18.99
N LYS A 464 7.41 11.79 -17.67
CA LYS A 464 8.59 11.39 -16.89
C LYS A 464 8.19 10.90 -15.50
N PHE A 465 9.05 10.11 -14.85
CA PHE A 465 8.97 9.92 -13.40
C PHE A 465 9.55 11.16 -12.70
N SER A 466 8.76 11.78 -11.82
CA SER A 466 9.21 12.96 -11.06
C SER A 466 8.50 13.06 -9.72
N ALA A 467 9.18 12.69 -8.65
CA ALA A 467 8.66 12.86 -7.29
C ALA A 467 8.38 14.35 -6.97
N PRO A 468 9.28 15.31 -7.27
CA PRO A 468 8.96 16.73 -7.06
C PRO A 468 7.66 17.18 -7.72
N MET A 469 7.49 16.85 -9.00
CA MET A 469 6.27 17.23 -9.75
C MET A 469 5.02 16.53 -9.20
N ALA A 470 5.13 15.28 -8.72
CA ALA A 470 4.01 14.59 -8.08
C ALA A 470 3.54 15.32 -6.82
N HIS A 471 4.45 15.76 -5.97
CA HIS A 471 4.14 16.56 -4.79
C HIS A 471 3.54 17.93 -5.15
N GLN A 472 4.09 18.59 -6.16
CA GLN A 472 3.58 19.88 -6.64
C GLN A 472 2.16 19.76 -7.22
N ILE A 473 1.88 18.72 -8.03
CA ILE A 473 0.53 18.45 -8.55
C ILE A 473 -0.42 18.14 -7.38
N THR A 474 0.01 17.30 -6.44
CA THR A 474 -0.82 16.96 -5.27
C THR A 474 -1.16 18.19 -4.43
N ALA A 475 -0.25 19.15 -4.28
CA ALA A 475 -0.49 20.37 -3.53
C ALA A 475 -1.25 21.44 -4.33
N GLY A 476 -0.89 21.62 -5.62
CA GLY A 476 -1.36 22.73 -6.44
C GLY A 476 -2.65 22.47 -7.22
N ALA A 477 -2.95 21.20 -7.55
CA ALA A 477 -4.23 20.90 -8.20
C ALA A 477 -5.41 21.13 -7.24
N ASP A 478 -6.56 21.53 -7.76
CA ASP A 478 -7.81 21.61 -7.00
C ASP A 478 -8.44 20.23 -6.86
N PHE A 479 -8.31 19.43 -7.92
CA PHE A 479 -8.84 18.07 -7.99
C PHE A 479 -7.78 17.09 -8.49
N ILE A 480 -7.86 15.82 -8.06
CA ILE A 480 -7.05 14.72 -8.59
C ILE A 480 -7.94 13.70 -9.28
N LEU A 481 -7.61 13.34 -10.53
CA LEU A 481 -8.34 12.36 -11.33
C LEU A 481 -7.76 10.95 -11.11
N VAL A 482 -8.63 10.00 -10.78
CA VAL A 482 -8.26 8.58 -10.61
C VAL A 482 -9.27 7.73 -11.41
N PRO A 483 -9.21 7.73 -12.76
CA PRO A 483 -10.14 7.03 -13.61
C PRO A 483 -9.79 5.55 -13.79
N SER A 484 -9.33 4.90 -12.74
CA SER A 484 -8.84 3.52 -12.78
C SER A 484 -9.97 2.52 -13.07
N ARG A 485 -9.73 1.55 -13.97
CA ARG A 485 -10.64 0.43 -14.21
C ARG A 485 -10.75 -0.48 -13.00
N PHE A 486 -9.63 -0.70 -12.34
CA PHE A 486 -9.59 -1.33 -11.02
C PHE A 486 -8.48 -0.72 -10.16
N GLU A 487 -8.77 -0.54 -8.88
CA GLU A 487 -7.85 0.07 -7.91
C GLU A 487 -8.01 -0.63 -6.55
N PRO A 488 -7.17 -1.61 -6.22
CA PRO A 488 -7.33 -2.41 -4.99
C PRO A 488 -7.49 -1.57 -3.72
N CYS A 489 -6.64 -0.58 -3.53
CA CYS A 489 -6.76 0.43 -2.49
C CYS A 489 -6.62 1.84 -3.05
N GLY A 490 -5.55 2.08 -3.82
CA GLY A 490 -5.11 3.41 -4.21
C GLY A 490 -4.43 4.14 -3.05
N LEU A 491 -3.40 4.91 -3.39
CA LEU A 491 -2.73 5.82 -2.46
C LEU A 491 -2.84 7.26 -2.93
N ILE A 492 -2.98 7.48 -4.23
CA ILE A 492 -2.98 8.83 -4.80
C ILE A 492 -4.14 9.70 -4.29
N GLN A 493 -5.33 9.11 -4.08
CA GLN A 493 -6.46 9.83 -3.49
C GLN A 493 -6.21 10.16 -2.00
N LEU A 494 -5.48 9.29 -1.26
CA LEU A 494 -5.09 9.56 0.12
C LEU A 494 -4.08 10.70 0.17
N HIS A 495 -3.04 10.67 -0.67
CA HIS A 495 -2.09 11.76 -0.82
C HIS A 495 -2.80 13.08 -1.14
N ALA A 496 -3.72 13.07 -2.11
CA ALA A 496 -4.50 14.24 -2.47
C ALA A 496 -5.31 14.79 -1.29
N MET A 497 -6.07 13.95 -0.59
CA MET A 497 -6.87 14.36 0.56
C MET A 497 -6.00 14.95 1.68
N GLN A 498 -4.82 14.39 1.93
CA GLN A 498 -3.86 14.92 2.91
C GLN A 498 -3.43 16.36 2.61
N TYR A 499 -3.45 16.77 1.34
CA TYR A 499 -3.14 18.13 0.89
C TYR A 499 -4.39 19.00 0.67
N GLY A 500 -5.57 18.50 0.98
CA GLY A 500 -6.84 19.18 0.70
C GLY A 500 -7.20 19.23 -0.78
N THR A 501 -6.59 18.42 -1.61
CA THR A 501 -6.93 18.24 -3.01
C THR A 501 -8.07 17.23 -3.12
N VAL A 502 -9.15 17.61 -3.80
CA VAL A 502 -10.39 16.82 -3.83
C VAL A 502 -10.30 15.72 -4.90
N PRO A 503 -10.40 14.42 -4.55
CA PRO A 503 -10.35 13.34 -5.52
C PRO A 503 -11.63 13.23 -6.35
N VAL A 504 -11.46 12.94 -7.63
CA VAL A 504 -12.49 12.57 -8.60
C VAL A 504 -12.14 11.19 -9.13
N VAL A 505 -12.87 10.16 -8.73
CA VAL A 505 -12.43 8.77 -8.79
C VAL A 505 -13.43 7.86 -9.48
N ALA A 506 -12.95 6.79 -10.11
CA ALA A 506 -13.81 5.68 -10.52
C ALA A 506 -14.39 4.95 -9.30
N SER A 507 -15.59 4.36 -9.45
CA SER A 507 -16.26 3.60 -8.37
C SER A 507 -15.79 2.15 -8.38
N THR A 508 -14.54 1.92 -7.95
CA THR A 508 -13.94 0.58 -7.89
C THR A 508 -13.00 0.43 -6.69
N GLY A 509 -12.92 -0.78 -6.15
CA GLY A 509 -12.01 -1.18 -5.09
C GLY A 509 -11.96 -0.19 -3.93
N GLY A 510 -10.77 0.12 -3.43
CA GLY A 510 -10.56 1.02 -2.30
C GLY A 510 -10.93 2.48 -2.54
N LEU A 511 -11.17 2.89 -3.79
CA LEU A 511 -11.67 4.25 -4.08
C LEU A 511 -13.09 4.42 -3.52
N VAL A 512 -13.92 3.37 -3.54
CA VAL A 512 -15.26 3.37 -2.93
C VAL A 512 -15.18 3.49 -1.40
N ASP A 513 -14.19 2.83 -0.79
CA ASP A 513 -14.03 2.84 0.66
C ASP A 513 -13.47 4.17 1.19
N THR A 514 -12.60 4.83 0.42
CA THR A 514 -11.81 5.98 0.86
C THR A 514 -12.39 7.33 0.46
N VAL A 515 -13.14 7.40 -0.64
CA VAL A 515 -13.73 8.65 -1.15
C VAL A 515 -15.25 8.63 -0.94
N LYS A 516 -15.78 9.66 -0.28
CA LYS A 516 -17.21 9.80 -0.02
C LYS A 516 -17.81 10.84 -0.95
N GLU A 517 -18.78 10.39 -1.78
CA GLU A 517 -19.46 11.23 -2.76
C GLU A 517 -20.02 12.52 -2.11
N GLY A 518 -19.68 13.67 -2.69
CA GLY A 518 -20.14 14.97 -2.23
C GLY A 518 -19.61 15.44 -0.87
N VAL A 519 -18.76 14.63 -0.19
CA VAL A 519 -18.17 14.95 1.14
C VAL A 519 -16.67 15.12 1.04
N THR A 520 -15.95 14.16 0.46
CA THR A 520 -14.50 14.20 0.28
C THR A 520 -14.08 14.09 -1.19
N GLY A 521 -15.01 13.86 -2.11
CA GLY A 521 -14.70 13.74 -3.53
C GLY A 521 -15.93 13.46 -4.38
N PHE A 522 -15.68 13.05 -5.64
CA PHE A 522 -16.70 12.71 -6.61
C PHE A 522 -16.41 11.34 -7.21
N HIS A 523 -17.48 10.59 -7.49
CA HIS A 523 -17.43 9.31 -8.17
C HIS A 523 -17.87 9.44 -9.63
N MET A 524 -17.09 8.84 -10.55
CA MET A 524 -17.33 8.80 -11.99
C MET A 524 -18.19 7.60 -12.43
N GLY A 525 -18.50 6.67 -11.51
CA GLY A 525 -19.06 5.36 -11.83
C GLY A 525 -17.98 4.29 -12.02
N ALA A 526 -18.41 3.05 -12.20
CA ALA A 526 -17.53 1.94 -12.56
C ALA A 526 -17.30 1.94 -14.07
N PHE A 527 -16.09 1.60 -14.49
CA PHE A 527 -15.72 1.56 -15.90
C PHE A 527 -15.65 0.12 -16.43
N ASP A 528 -15.74 -0.01 -17.75
CA ASP A 528 -15.52 -1.29 -18.42
C ASP A 528 -14.09 -1.79 -18.13
N PRO A 529 -13.90 -3.01 -17.59
CA PRO A 529 -12.58 -3.49 -17.21
C PRO A 529 -11.66 -3.74 -18.42
N ASP A 530 -12.22 -4.13 -19.57
CA ASP A 530 -11.46 -4.68 -20.69
C ASP A 530 -11.37 -3.75 -21.91
N ARG A 531 -12.34 -2.84 -22.07
CA ARG A 531 -12.48 -2.06 -23.30
C ARG A 531 -12.54 -0.57 -23.02
N LEU A 532 -12.10 0.20 -24.00
CA LEU A 532 -12.35 1.64 -24.03
C LEU A 532 -13.80 1.86 -24.49
N ASN A 533 -14.68 2.15 -23.54
CA ASN A 533 -16.08 2.46 -23.83
C ASN A 533 -16.26 3.99 -23.94
N PRO A 534 -16.88 4.52 -25.02
CA PRO A 534 -17.19 5.94 -25.13
C PRO A 534 -18.00 6.50 -23.95
N ALA A 535 -18.89 5.69 -23.35
CA ALA A 535 -19.67 6.07 -22.17
C ALA A 535 -18.79 6.35 -20.95
N ASP A 536 -17.65 5.65 -20.80
CA ASP A 536 -16.69 5.89 -19.70
C ASP A 536 -16.03 7.26 -19.85
N ALA A 537 -15.66 7.64 -21.08
CA ALA A 537 -15.11 8.95 -21.36
C ALA A 537 -16.15 10.07 -21.13
N ASP A 538 -17.43 9.83 -21.45
CA ASP A 538 -18.53 10.73 -21.15
C ASP A 538 -18.75 10.89 -19.65
N ALA A 539 -18.68 9.80 -18.89
CA ALA A 539 -18.79 9.83 -17.43
C ALA A 539 -17.65 10.62 -16.76
N VAL A 540 -16.41 10.49 -17.27
CA VAL A 540 -15.27 11.31 -16.83
C VAL A 540 -15.54 12.78 -17.11
N ALA A 541 -15.90 13.14 -18.34
CA ALA A 541 -16.15 14.53 -18.74
C ALA A 541 -17.31 15.16 -17.96
N ALA A 542 -18.40 14.44 -17.78
CA ALA A 542 -19.56 14.88 -16.98
C ALA A 542 -19.19 15.11 -15.50
N THR A 543 -18.38 14.22 -14.92
CA THR A 543 -17.97 14.36 -13.51
C THR A 543 -16.96 15.50 -13.32
N VAL A 544 -16.03 15.69 -14.27
CA VAL A 544 -15.13 16.85 -14.30
C VAL A 544 -15.95 18.15 -14.39
N SER A 545 -16.96 18.21 -15.25
CA SER A 545 -17.85 19.37 -15.36
C SER A 545 -18.60 19.64 -14.05
N ARG A 546 -19.15 18.60 -13.42
CA ARG A 546 -19.81 18.68 -12.10
C ARG A 546 -18.87 19.17 -11.00
N ALA A 547 -17.65 18.68 -10.96
CA ALA A 547 -16.62 19.13 -10.02
C ALA A 547 -16.21 20.59 -10.28
N ALA A 548 -16.05 20.98 -11.54
CA ALA A 548 -15.76 22.36 -11.93
C ALA A 548 -16.88 23.35 -11.53
N GLN A 549 -18.14 22.93 -11.57
CA GLN A 549 -19.29 23.77 -11.14
C GLN A 549 -19.29 24.07 -9.63
N VAL A 550 -18.77 23.15 -8.80
CA VAL A 550 -18.67 23.40 -7.36
C VAL A 550 -17.38 24.12 -6.96
N PHE A 551 -16.42 24.23 -7.88
CA PHE A 551 -15.16 24.91 -7.62
C PHE A 551 -15.38 26.35 -7.10
N GLN A 552 -14.64 26.75 -6.06
CA GLN A 552 -14.75 28.03 -5.34
C GLN A 552 -16.10 28.30 -4.60
N THR A 553 -17.03 27.35 -4.63
CA THR A 553 -18.25 27.47 -3.81
C THR A 553 -17.98 27.13 -2.32
N PRO A 554 -18.90 27.49 -1.40
CA PRO A 554 -18.82 27.04 0.00
C PRO A 554 -18.73 25.51 0.12
N LYS A 555 -19.40 24.76 -0.77
CA LYS A 555 -19.37 23.30 -0.78
C LYS A 555 -17.97 22.76 -1.10
N PHE A 556 -17.28 23.34 -2.08
CA PHE A 556 -15.89 22.97 -2.37
C PHE A 556 -14.97 23.22 -1.18
N ARG A 557 -15.11 24.38 -0.53
CA ARG A 557 -14.32 24.72 0.68
C ARG A 557 -14.56 23.74 1.83
N GLU A 558 -15.79 23.27 2.01
CA GLU A 558 -16.13 22.22 2.96
C GLU A 558 -15.43 20.89 2.59
N MET A 559 -15.48 20.47 1.33
CA MET A 559 -14.82 19.25 0.85
C MET A 559 -13.30 19.30 1.08
N VAL A 560 -12.65 20.42 0.76
CA VAL A 560 -11.21 20.63 1.03
C VAL A 560 -10.89 20.44 2.51
N LYS A 561 -11.70 21.04 3.40
CA LYS A 561 -11.54 20.88 4.86
C LYS A 561 -11.77 19.45 5.32
N ASN A 562 -12.79 18.78 4.79
CA ASN A 562 -13.07 17.38 5.09
C ASN A 562 -11.89 16.47 4.65
N CYS A 563 -11.29 16.73 3.50
CA CYS A 563 -10.13 16.00 3.02
C CYS A 563 -8.94 16.12 3.98
N ILE A 564 -8.46 17.35 4.23
CA ILE A 564 -7.23 17.60 5.01
C ILE A 564 -7.37 17.31 6.51
N SER A 565 -8.59 17.15 7.01
CA SER A 565 -8.85 16.89 8.43
C SER A 565 -8.91 15.40 8.78
N GLN A 566 -8.81 14.50 7.81
CA GLN A 566 -8.80 13.05 8.04
C GLN A 566 -7.46 12.60 8.64
N ASP A 567 -7.50 11.59 9.50
CA ASP A 567 -6.31 10.81 9.85
C ASP A 567 -6.13 9.68 8.83
N LEU A 568 -5.24 9.89 7.88
CA LEU A 568 -4.91 8.95 6.82
C LEU A 568 -3.65 8.12 7.13
N SER A 569 -3.14 8.21 8.37
CA SER A 569 -1.97 7.46 8.83
C SER A 569 -2.24 5.96 8.96
N TRP A 570 -1.18 5.20 9.20
CA TRP A 570 -1.27 3.77 9.50
C TRP A 570 -1.84 3.44 10.89
N ALA A 571 -2.14 4.44 11.75
CA ALA A 571 -2.55 4.19 13.13
C ALA A 571 -3.85 3.38 13.24
N ALA A 572 -4.90 3.77 12.53
CA ALA A 572 -6.18 3.06 12.54
C ALA A 572 -6.13 1.71 11.78
N PRO A 573 -5.52 1.60 10.58
CA PRO A 573 -5.32 0.32 9.91
C PRO A 573 -4.51 -0.67 10.76
N ALA A 574 -3.44 -0.23 11.43
CA ALA A 574 -2.61 -1.11 12.26
C ALA A 574 -3.38 -1.77 13.41
N LYS A 575 -4.34 -1.07 14.02
CA LYS A 575 -5.22 -1.68 15.05
C LYS A 575 -6.08 -2.80 14.49
N LYS A 576 -6.60 -2.64 13.27
CA LYS A 576 -7.38 -3.70 12.61
C LYS A 576 -6.50 -4.90 12.27
N TRP A 577 -5.31 -4.62 11.72
CA TRP A 577 -4.32 -5.66 11.44
C TRP A 577 -3.93 -6.43 12.70
N GLU A 578 -3.63 -5.73 13.80
CA GLU A 578 -3.31 -6.34 15.09
C GLU A 578 -4.41 -7.29 15.57
N ALA A 579 -5.66 -6.86 15.56
CA ALA A 579 -6.80 -7.68 16.00
C ALA A 579 -6.94 -8.97 15.16
N ILE A 580 -6.78 -8.88 13.84
CA ILE A 580 -6.84 -10.03 12.94
C ILE A 580 -5.64 -10.96 13.17
N LEU A 581 -4.43 -10.42 13.29
CA LEU A 581 -3.23 -11.24 13.53
C LEU A 581 -3.26 -11.92 14.90
N GLU A 582 -3.84 -11.29 15.92
CA GLU A 582 -4.10 -11.93 17.21
C GLU A 582 -5.10 -13.09 17.07
N GLU A 583 -6.18 -12.93 16.30
CA GLU A 583 -7.13 -14.02 16.02
C GLU A 583 -6.42 -15.18 15.32
N VAL A 584 -5.65 -14.90 14.28
CA VAL A 584 -4.86 -15.88 13.54
C VAL A 584 -3.86 -16.60 14.46
N SER A 585 -3.16 -15.87 15.32
CA SER A 585 -2.14 -16.44 16.22
C SER A 585 -2.73 -17.42 17.24
N ARG A 586 -3.94 -17.17 17.73
CA ARG A 586 -4.65 -18.04 18.68
C ARG A 586 -5.18 -19.34 18.05
N GLY A 587 -5.09 -19.48 16.74
CA GLY A 587 -5.61 -20.66 16.04
C GLY A 587 -7.14 -20.79 16.07
N CYS A 588 -7.86 -19.68 16.28
CA CYS A 588 -9.29 -19.64 16.11
C CYS A 588 -9.63 -19.87 14.63
N THR A 589 -9.88 -21.12 14.28
CA THR A 589 -10.58 -21.45 13.04
C THR A 589 -11.92 -20.73 13.12
N ALA A 590 -12.20 -19.85 12.17
CA ALA A 590 -13.52 -19.28 12.02
C ALA A 590 -14.54 -20.42 12.09
N ALA A 591 -15.55 -20.29 12.96
CA ALA A 591 -16.67 -21.22 12.96
C ALA A 591 -17.19 -21.27 11.52
N PRO A 592 -17.48 -22.46 10.97
CA PRO A 592 -17.90 -22.57 9.58
C PRO A 592 -19.08 -21.63 9.38
N ALA A 593 -18.95 -20.71 8.43
CA ALA A 593 -20.01 -19.77 8.08
C ALA A 593 -21.30 -20.57 7.95
N LYS A 594 -22.34 -20.18 8.69
CA LYS A 594 -23.67 -20.77 8.55
C LYS A 594 -23.97 -20.86 7.06
N LYS A 595 -24.12 -22.09 6.55
CA LYS A 595 -24.47 -22.34 5.15
C LYS A 595 -25.63 -21.42 4.80
N ALA A 596 -25.37 -20.39 4.02
CA ALA A 596 -26.43 -19.62 3.41
C ALA A 596 -27.23 -20.61 2.60
N SER A 597 -28.49 -20.79 2.94
CA SER A 597 -29.44 -21.64 2.21
C SER A 597 -29.44 -21.11 0.78
N VAL A 598 -28.96 -21.94 -0.15
CA VAL A 598 -29.05 -21.70 -1.58
C VAL A 598 -30.54 -21.50 -1.90
N PRO A 599 -30.96 -20.36 -2.46
CA PRO A 599 -32.33 -20.21 -2.93
C PRO A 599 -32.54 -21.24 -4.05
N THR A 600 -33.54 -22.10 -3.87
CA THR A 600 -33.97 -23.04 -4.89
C THR A 600 -34.30 -22.28 -6.18
N PRO A 601 -33.82 -22.69 -7.36
CA PRO A 601 -34.16 -22.03 -8.61
C PRO A 601 -35.68 -22.13 -8.84
N VAL A 602 -36.34 -20.99 -8.92
CA VAL A 602 -37.74 -20.91 -9.38
C VAL A 602 -37.74 -21.28 -10.87
N GLN A 603 -38.24 -22.47 -11.21
CA GLN A 603 -38.52 -22.84 -12.59
C GLN A 603 -39.59 -21.89 -13.14
N LYS A 604 -39.17 -20.98 -14.03
CA LYS A 604 -40.10 -20.25 -14.88
C LYS A 604 -40.72 -21.23 -15.87
N GLN A 605 -41.97 -21.59 -15.68
CA GLN A 605 -42.78 -22.27 -16.69
C GLN A 605 -42.98 -21.31 -17.87
N ILE A 606 -42.47 -21.70 -19.03
CA ILE A 606 -42.75 -21.02 -20.31
C ILE A 606 -44.14 -21.47 -20.76
N PRO A 607 -45.09 -20.57 -21.00
CA PRO A 607 -46.37 -20.98 -21.55
C PRO A 607 -46.21 -21.37 -23.02
N VAL A 608 -46.54 -22.62 -23.34
CA VAL A 608 -46.71 -23.09 -24.72
C VAL A 608 -47.97 -22.44 -25.24
N ARG A 609 -47.86 -21.60 -26.27
CA ARG A 609 -49.02 -21.15 -27.06
C ARG A 609 -49.34 -22.23 -28.11
N ALA A 610 -50.59 -22.66 -28.11
CA ALA A 610 -51.22 -23.44 -29.15
C ALA A 610 -51.37 -22.61 -30.44
#